data_523ae258477eb921b0a83d27fa6754e9
#
_entry.id   523ae258477eb921b0a83d27fa6754e9
#
_cell.length_a   1.000
_cell.length_b   1.000
_cell.length_c   1.000
_cell.angle_alpha   90.00
_cell.angle_beta   90.00
_cell.angle_gamma   90.00
#
_symmetry.space_group_name_H-M   'P 1'
#
loop_
_entity.id
_entity.type
_entity.pdbx_description
1 polymer ?
#
loop_
_entity_poly.entity_id
_entity_poly.type
_entity_poly.pdbx_seq_one_letter_code
_entity_poly.pdbx_strand_id
1 'polypeptide(L)' 'WSGSGFGTKFSNPSTLPAGSGNHVTFNPTGDAVAIAHDTSPYISVYPWSGSGFGTKFSNPATLPASNATGCAFGEL' A
#
# COMPACT_ATOMS: atom_id res chain seq x y z
N TRP A 1 9.56 2.99 13.20
CA TRP A 1 10.47 2.02 13.84
C TRP A 1 11.73 2.73 14.34
N SER A 2 12.15 2.36 15.48
CA SER A 2 13.41 2.83 16.05
C SER A 2 14.20 1.64 16.60
N GLY A 3 15.41 1.86 17.10
CA GLY A 3 16.18 0.80 17.76
C GLY A 3 15.48 0.19 18.98
N SER A 4 14.44 0.87 19.50
CA SER A 4 13.66 0.42 20.65
C SER A 4 12.34 -0.27 20.26
N GLY A 5 12.00 -0.33 18.97
CA GLY A 5 10.79 -0.97 18.48
C GLY A 5 9.84 -0.02 17.79
N PHE A 6 8.55 -0.33 17.85
CA PHE A 6 7.51 0.47 17.19
C PHE A 6 7.25 1.77 17.95
N GLY A 7 7.06 2.83 17.18
CA GLY A 7 6.54 4.08 17.71
C GLY A 7 5.01 4.12 17.66
N THR A 8 4.44 5.31 17.73
CA THR A 8 3.00 5.49 17.58
C THR A 8 2.56 5.11 16.16
N LYS A 9 1.47 4.36 16.05
CA LYS A 9 0.91 3.99 14.77
C LYS A 9 0.48 5.24 13.99
N PHE A 10 0.82 5.29 12.70
CA PHE A 10 0.30 6.33 11.82
C PHE A 10 -1.21 6.16 11.64
N SER A 11 -1.89 7.27 11.33
CA SER A 11 -3.31 7.23 11.03
C SER A 11 -3.59 6.34 9.81
N ASN A 12 -4.76 5.71 9.82
CA ASN A 12 -5.22 4.96 8.66
C ASN A 12 -5.40 5.90 7.47
N PRO A 13 -5.17 5.42 6.23
CA PRO A 13 -5.51 6.23 5.06
C PRO A 13 -7.01 6.50 5.02
N SER A 14 -7.41 7.62 4.42
CA SER A 14 -8.82 7.99 4.31
C SER A 14 -9.63 6.98 3.49
N THR A 15 -8.99 6.32 2.53
CA THR A 15 -9.59 5.23 1.76
C THR A 15 -8.80 3.97 2.05
N LEU A 16 -9.39 3.03 2.76
CA LEU A 16 -8.73 1.79 3.13
C LEU A 16 -8.66 0.82 1.95
N PRO A 17 -7.65 -0.08 1.91
CA PRO A 17 -7.72 -1.22 1.00
C PRO A 17 -8.96 -2.05 1.30
N ALA A 18 -9.61 -2.56 0.26
CA ALA A 18 -10.78 -3.39 0.45
C ALA A 18 -10.37 -4.80 0.91
N GLY A 19 -11.12 -5.37 1.85
CA GLY A 19 -10.89 -6.75 2.31
C GLY A 19 -9.59 -6.93 3.08
N SER A 20 -9.02 -8.13 2.98
CA SER A 20 -7.80 -8.49 3.71
C SER A 20 -6.55 -8.16 2.89
N GLY A 21 -5.59 -7.51 3.53
CA GLY A 21 -4.28 -7.26 2.92
C GLY A 21 -3.42 -8.53 2.97
N ASN A 22 -2.81 -8.89 1.85
CA ASN A 22 -1.98 -10.09 1.75
C ASN A 22 -0.49 -9.76 1.63
N HIS A 23 -0.14 -8.59 1.14
CA HIS A 23 1.24 -8.20 0.93
C HIS A 23 1.35 -6.69 0.84
N VAL A 24 2.46 -6.14 1.30
CA VAL A 24 2.74 -4.70 1.24
C VAL A 24 4.17 -4.48 0.79
N THR A 25 4.39 -3.47 -0.03
CA THR A 25 5.74 -3.11 -0.49
C THR A 25 5.85 -1.60 -0.68
N PHE A 26 7.04 -1.06 -0.41
CA PHE A 26 7.39 0.33 -0.72
C PHE A 26 8.13 0.38 -2.05
N ASN A 27 7.98 1.50 -2.77
CA ASN A 27 8.78 1.73 -3.96
C ASN A 27 10.24 2.02 -3.59
N PRO A 28 11.19 1.98 -4.56
CA PRO A 28 12.61 2.15 -4.24
C PRO A 28 12.97 3.46 -3.56
N THR A 29 12.22 4.53 -3.80
CA THR A 29 12.48 5.84 -3.18
C THR A 29 11.76 6.01 -1.84
N GLY A 30 10.88 5.07 -1.46
CA GLY A 30 10.19 5.12 -0.17
C GLY A 30 9.09 6.14 -0.06
N ASP A 31 8.57 6.65 -1.19
CA ASP A 31 7.50 7.66 -1.19
C ASP A 31 6.16 7.14 -1.69
N ALA A 32 6.05 5.86 -1.91
CA ALA A 32 4.78 5.19 -2.22
C ALA A 32 4.75 3.80 -1.63
N VAL A 33 3.57 3.33 -1.28
CA VAL A 33 3.36 2.00 -0.71
C VAL A 33 2.21 1.32 -1.45
N ALA A 34 2.41 0.07 -1.85
CA ALA A 34 1.41 -0.74 -2.53
C ALA A 34 0.97 -1.88 -1.64
N ILE A 35 -0.33 -2.16 -1.66
CA ILE A 35 -0.92 -3.24 -0.87
C ILE A 35 -1.71 -4.15 -1.80
N ALA A 36 -1.35 -5.44 -1.80
CA ALA A 36 -2.10 -6.48 -2.51
C ALA A 36 -3.17 -7.01 -1.57
N HIS A 37 -4.41 -7.13 -2.05
CA HIS A 37 -5.52 -7.55 -1.21
C HIS A 37 -6.52 -8.41 -1.97
N ASP A 38 -7.48 -8.98 -1.24
CA ASP A 38 -8.34 -10.05 -1.74
C ASP A 38 -9.70 -9.60 -2.29
N THR A 39 -9.97 -8.31 -2.27
CA THR A 39 -11.23 -7.75 -2.72
C THR A 39 -10.95 -6.67 -3.76
N SER A 40 -11.79 -6.56 -4.79
CA SER A 40 -11.62 -5.54 -5.84
C SER A 40 -11.35 -4.16 -5.22
N PRO A 41 -10.37 -3.40 -5.71
CA PRO A 41 -9.60 -3.57 -6.96
C PRO A 41 -8.35 -4.46 -6.87
N TYR A 42 -8.16 -5.17 -5.81
CA TYR A 42 -7.09 -6.14 -5.56
C TYR A 42 -5.70 -5.53 -5.36
N ILE A 43 -5.52 -4.27 -5.71
CA ILE A 43 -4.28 -3.51 -5.47
C ILE A 43 -4.65 -2.09 -5.08
N SER A 44 -3.99 -1.56 -4.07
CA SER A 44 -4.15 -0.16 -3.65
C SER A 44 -2.77 0.44 -3.44
N VAL A 45 -2.57 1.64 -3.96
CA VAL A 45 -1.29 2.33 -3.85
C VAL A 45 -1.52 3.70 -3.24
N TYR A 46 -0.67 4.08 -2.29
CA TYR A 46 -0.78 5.34 -1.56
C TYR A 46 0.55 6.08 -1.59
N PRO A 47 0.52 7.41 -1.68
CA PRO A 47 1.70 8.19 -1.34
C PRO A 47 2.09 7.95 0.11
N TRP A 48 3.37 7.91 0.38
CA TRP A 48 3.90 7.76 1.74
C TRP A 48 4.88 8.88 2.04
N SER A 49 4.80 9.41 3.24
CA SER A 49 5.72 10.44 3.72
C SER A 49 6.07 10.18 5.17
N GLY A 50 6.90 11.03 5.76
CA GLY A 50 7.19 10.95 7.18
C GLY A 50 5.95 11.11 8.07
N SER A 51 4.85 11.61 7.50
CA SER A 51 3.57 11.76 8.23
C SER A 51 2.61 10.59 8.01
N GLY A 52 2.97 9.62 7.18
CA GLY A 52 2.15 8.44 6.93
C GLY A 52 1.53 8.40 5.53
N PHE A 53 0.33 7.82 5.44
CA PHE A 53 -0.37 7.64 4.18
C PHE A 53 -0.92 8.96 3.62
N GLY A 54 -0.78 9.15 2.31
CA GLY A 54 -1.48 10.20 1.59
C GLY A 54 -2.77 9.69 0.95
N THR A 55 -3.33 10.46 0.02
CA THR A 55 -4.56 10.09 -0.68
C THR A 55 -4.28 8.93 -1.65
N LYS A 56 -5.11 7.89 -1.58
CA LYS A 56 -4.98 6.73 -2.45
C LYS A 56 -4.93 7.13 -3.92
N PHE A 57 -3.99 6.56 -4.68
CA PHE A 57 -3.94 6.75 -6.13
C PHE A 57 -5.14 6.09 -6.78
N SER A 58 -5.56 6.62 -7.95
CA SER A 58 -6.64 6.03 -8.72
C SER A 58 -6.31 4.59 -9.13
N ASN A 59 -7.33 3.75 -9.22
CA ASN A 59 -7.16 2.37 -9.65
C ASN A 59 -6.64 2.33 -11.09
N PRO A 60 -5.86 1.30 -11.46
CA PRO A 60 -5.49 1.12 -12.85
C PRO A 60 -6.73 0.88 -13.71
N ALA A 61 -6.64 1.25 -15.00
CA ALA A 61 -7.76 1.09 -15.92
C ALA A 61 -8.18 -0.36 -16.09
N THR A 62 -7.21 -1.27 -16.01
CA THR A 62 -7.46 -2.72 -16.06
C THR A 62 -7.00 -3.33 -14.75
N LEU A 63 -7.94 -3.87 -14.00
CA LEU A 63 -7.66 -4.46 -12.70
C LEU A 63 -7.12 -5.90 -12.83
N PRO A 64 -6.38 -6.39 -11.81
CA PRO A 64 -6.11 -7.82 -11.72
C PRO A 64 -7.41 -8.61 -11.73
N ALA A 65 -7.35 -9.84 -12.22
CA ALA A 65 -8.57 -10.66 -12.41
C ALA A 65 -9.14 -11.22 -11.11
N SER A 66 -8.33 -11.35 -10.07
CA SER A 66 -8.77 -11.91 -8.79
C SER A 66 -7.79 -11.51 -7.69
N ASN A 67 -7.86 -12.17 -6.54
CA ASN A 67 -7.02 -11.87 -5.37
C ASN A 67 -5.56 -11.66 -5.75
N ALA A 68 -4.99 -10.60 -5.20
CA ALA A 68 -3.55 -10.38 -5.29
C ALA A 68 -2.91 -10.94 -4.02
N THR A 69 -1.91 -11.80 -4.17
CA THR A 69 -1.18 -12.39 -3.05
C THR A 69 0.18 -11.76 -2.84
N GLY A 70 0.65 -10.97 -3.79
CA GLY A 70 1.91 -10.25 -3.68
C GLY A 70 1.98 -9.13 -4.68
N CYS A 71 2.87 -8.18 -4.43
CA CYS A 71 3.13 -7.06 -5.33
C CYS A 71 4.57 -6.60 -5.11
N ALA A 72 5.11 -5.93 -6.13
CA ALA A 72 6.46 -5.39 -6.05
C ALA A 72 6.60 -4.21 -7.01
N PHE A 73 7.49 -3.30 -6.66
CA PHE A 73 7.89 -2.22 -7.56
C PHE A 73 9.15 -2.66 -8.30
N GLY A 74 9.29 -2.20 -9.54
CA GLY A 74 10.53 -2.37 -10.27
C GLY A 74 11.63 -1.48 -9.68
N GLU A 75 12.88 -1.87 -9.90
CA GLU A 75 14.01 -1.03 -9.49
C GLU A 75 14.22 0.10 -10.48
N LEU A 76 14.76 1.21 -9.96
CA LEU A 76 15.10 2.37 -10.78
C LEU A 76 16.38 2.12 -11.58
#